data_b68971e3e457093f23198d66abb9e729
#
_entry.id   b68971e3e457093f23198d66abb9e729
#
_cell.length_a   1.000
_cell.length_b   1.000
_cell.length_c   1.000
_cell.angle_alpha   90.00
_cell.angle_beta   90.00
_cell.angle_gamma   90.00
#
_symmetry.space_group_name_H-M   'P 1'
#
loop_
_entity.id
_entity.type
_entity.pdbx_description
1 polymer ?
#
loop_
_entity_poly.entity_id
_entity_poly.type
_entity_poly.pdbx_seq_one_letter_code
_entity_poly.pdbx_strand_id
1 'polypeptide(L)'
;MLKFLRYLSVCLPAVILFACKSGEKLYNQGRYYDAVESFVKKLQRRPQDETSLRLLPLAYQAAMEHYEGRAKQSLASNNPLKWEEVKNEYRAMQSLYNVIRSAPAANAVVKPKDYSSAIAASGENAAEVRYNRGIELMEQRTKQAAREAYEEFAAALRLSPDFRDAASLRDQAFQLGLVHVVVSEIDVRSPYFQFSADQFRDALVRNLEDRRINTFVRFYDERRVRGEKDFHPDQYMEMRFMDFIVGQTYVDRSQREVSRVIQVKGNKADSTGKFPMVDITVKATIFVTRKTVQSTGALDYRIIDVTNERILRQDRVPGSFTWQNQFGTFRGDERALSDEDKRLIQGRDLVPPPPQDLFLELTRPIYDRMARDLQSFYSRY
;
A
#
# COMPACT_ATOMS: atom_id res chain seq x y z
N MET A 1 -51.48 31.53 -27.10
CA MET A 1 -52.10 31.36 -25.77
C MET A 1 -51.28 30.31 -25.02
N LEU A 2 -50.29 30.76 -24.35
CA LEU A 2 -50.13 31.00 -22.92
C LEU A 2 -50.62 29.88 -22.01
N LYS A 3 -49.68 29.18 -21.38
CA LYS A 3 -49.60 29.05 -19.92
C LYS A 3 -48.23 28.48 -19.52
N PHE A 4 -47.37 29.36 -19.06
CA PHE A 4 -46.21 29.09 -18.22
C PHE A 4 -46.68 28.49 -16.88
N LEU A 5 -46.17 27.34 -16.51
CA LEU A 5 -46.30 26.83 -15.16
C LEU A 5 -44.90 26.81 -14.51
N ARG A 6 -44.69 27.79 -13.63
CA ARG A 6 -43.52 27.90 -12.72
C ARG A 6 -43.47 26.72 -11.79
N TYR A 7 -42.46 25.88 -11.90
CA TYR A 7 -42.06 24.96 -10.82
C TYR A 7 -41.16 25.72 -9.85
N LEU A 8 -41.76 26.14 -8.76
CA LEU A 8 -41.07 26.64 -7.57
C LEU A 8 -40.50 25.43 -6.82
N SER A 9 -39.21 25.15 -7.06
CA SER A 9 -38.45 24.12 -6.30
C SER A 9 -38.18 24.69 -4.90
N VAL A 10 -38.94 24.27 -3.91
CA VAL A 10 -38.68 24.51 -2.49
C VAL A 10 -37.52 23.60 -2.08
N CYS A 11 -36.30 24.14 -2.08
CA CYS A 11 -35.18 23.54 -1.37
C CYS A 11 -35.45 23.57 0.13
N LEU A 12 -35.94 22.45 0.65
CA LEU A 12 -36.02 22.20 2.10
C LEU A 12 -34.57 21.92 2.58
N PRO A 13 -33.94 22.77 3.41
CA PRO A 13 -32.68 22.43 4.02
C PRO A 13 -32.96 21.29 5.00
N ALA A 14 -32.43 20.09 4.70
CA ALA A 14 -32.36 19.02 5.66
C ALA A 14 -31.43 19.46 6.81
N VAL A 15 -31.98 20.15 7.78
CA VAL A 15 -31.35 20.39 9.08
C VAL A 15 -31.22 19.03 9.72
N ILE A 16 -30.02 18.40 9.55
CA ILE A 16 -29.60 17.26 10.33
C ILE A 16 -29.53 17.76 11.76
N LEU A 17 -30.63 17.61 12.49
CA LEU A 17 -30.67 17.74 13.93
C LEU A 17 -29.77 16.61 14.47
N PHE A 18 -28.49 16.92 14.71
CA PHE A 18 -27.69 16.20 15.68
C PHE A 18 -28.46 16.35 17.01
N ALA A 19 -29.40 15.44 17.24
CA ALA A 19 -30.04 15.27 18.52
C ALA A 19 -28.93 14.90 19.49
N CYS A 20 -28.35 15.88 20.17
CA CYS A 20 -27.52 15.65 21.34
C CYS A 20 -28.36 14.79 22.28
N LYS A 21 -28.05 13.50 22.34
CA LYS A 21 -28.74 12.58 23.28
C LYS A 21 -28.55 13.19 24.66
N SER A 22 -29.62 13.56 25.35
CA SER A 22 -29.52 14.13 26.68
C SER A 22 -28.89 13.08 27.61
N GLY A 23 -28.06 13.50 28.58
CA GLY A 23 -27.46 12.59 29.55
C GLY A 23 -28.50 11.68 30.25
N GLU A 24 -29.70 12.18 30.51
CA GLU A 24 -30.81 11.42 31.04
C GLU A 24 -31.27 10.29 30.10
N LYS A 25 -31.37 10.55 28.79
CA LYS A 25 -31.69 9.52 27.81
C LYS A 25 -30.64 8.44 27.76
N LEU A 26 -29.36 8.83 27.84
CA LEU A 26 -28.23 7.89 27.87
C LEU A 26 -28.27 7.02 29.13
N TYR A 27 -28.54 7.63 30.30
CA TYR A 27 -28.70 6.92 31.56
C TYR A 27 -29.84 5.88 31.49
N ASN A 28 -31.00 6.27 31.00
CA ASN A 28 -32.15 5.37 30.85
C ASN A 28 -31.92 4.25 29.83
N GLN A 29 -30.98 4.41 28.92
CA GLN A 29 -30.51 3.40 27.95
C GLN A 29 -29.44 2.47 28.52
N GLY A 30 -29.02 2.61 29.78
CA GLY A 30 -27.90 1.85 30.35
C GLY A 30 -26.54 2.27 29.88
N ARG A 31 -26.40 3.38 29.13
CA ARG A 31 -25.15 3.94 28.65
C ARG A 31 -24.54 4.87 29.70
N TYR A 32 -24.19 4.30 30.82
CA TYR A 32 -23.79 5.05 32.01
C TYR A 32 -22.55 5.89 31.84
N TYR A 33 -21.53 5.38 31.14
CA TYR A 33 -20.31 6.12 30.83
C TYR A 33 -20.62 7.40 30.04
N ASP A 34 -21.31 7.26 28.92
CA ASP A 34 -21.69 8.39 28.09
C ASP A 34 -22.63 9.38 28.82
N ALA A 35 -23.48 8.86 29.72
CA ALA A 35 -24.34 9.69 30.55
C ALA A 35 -23.52 10.58 31.49
N VAL A 36 -22.50 10.01 32.18
CA VAL A 36 -21.57 10.77 33.04
C VAL A 36 -20.89 11.86 32.26
N GLU A 37 -20.26 11.54 31.10
CA GLU A 37 -19.62 12.54 30.26
C GLU A 37 -20.57 13.66 29.81
N SER A 38 -21.80 13.30 29.41
CA SER A 38 -22.81 14.26 28.99
C SER A 38 -23.24 15.19 30.13
N PHE A 39 -23.46 14.66 31.35
CA PHE A 39 -23.79 15.46 32.53
C PHE A 39 -22.64 16.39 32.94
N VAL A 40 -21.40 15.87 32.95
CA VAL A 40 -20.23 16.70 33.28
C VAL A 40 -20.05 17.82 32.27
N LYS A 41 -20.14 17.54 30.98
CA LYS A 41 -20.05 18.55 29.90
C LYS A 41 -21.16 19.62 30.05
N LYS A 42 -22.34 19.24 30.51
CA LYS A 42 -23.45 20.17 30.77
C LYS A 42 -23.14 21.04 32.00
N LEU A 43 -22.62 20.44 33.08
CA LEU A 43 -22.22 21.15 34.28
C LEU A 43 -21.03 22.11 34.07
N GLN A 44 -20.12 21.82 33.15
CA GLN A 44 -19.08 22.76 32.74
C GLN A 44 -19.63 24.05 32.13
N ARG A 45 -20.78 23.94 31.41
CA ARG A 45 -21.44 25.08 30.76
C ARG A 45 -22.51 25.75 31.67
N ARG A 46 -23.16 24.97 32.48
CA ARG A 46 -24.26 25.37 33.38
C ARG A 46 -24.09 24.68 34.73
N PRO A 47 -23.28 25.25 35.64
CA PRO A 47 -22.95 24.62 36.93
C PRO A 47 -24.16 24.35 37.84
N GLN A 48 -25.27 25.03 37.62
CA GLN A 48 -26.53 24.93 38.39
C GLN A 48 -27.59 24.04 37.72
N ASP A 49 -27.22 23.20 36.72
CA ASP A 49 -28.19 22.36 36.05
C ASP A 49 -28.70 21.25 36.98
N GLU A 50 -29.90 21.43 37.54
CA GLU A 50 -30.49 20.57 38.55
C GLU A 50 -30.56 19.09 38.10
N THR A 51 -30.98 18.83 36.85
CA THR A 51 -31.05 17.48 36.30
C THR A 51 -29.70 16.78 36.33
N SER A 52 -28.66 17.47 35.88
CA SER A 52 -27.29 16.91 35.86
C SER A 52 -26.73 16.74 37.29
N LEU A 53 -26.97 17.69 38.20
CA LEU A 53 -26.56 17.57 39.59
C LEU A 53 -27.22 16.37 40.30
N ARG A 54 -28.49 16.11 40.01
CA ARG A 54 -29.24 14.98 40.59
C ARG A 54 -28.87 13.62 39.98
N LEU A 55 -28.72 13.54 38.66
CA LEU A 55 -28.53 12.26 37.95
C LEU A 55 -27.08 11.84 37.82
N LEU A 56 -26.10 12.77 37.87
CA LEU A 56 -24.68 12.44 37.75
C LEU A 56 -24.19 11.42 38.80
N PRO A 57 -24.54 11.54 40.12
CA PRO A 57 -24.15 10.55 41.13
C PRO A 57 -24.68 9.15 40.82
N LEU A 58 -25.90 9.04 40.37
CA LEU A 58 -26.57 7.77 40.03
C LEU A 58 -25.90 7.14 38.76
N ALA A 59 -25.65 7.97 37.76
CA ALA A 59 -24.98 7.50 36.55
C ALA A 59 -23.56 7.04 36.82
N TYR A 60 -22.80 7.75 37.66
CA TYR A 60 -21.48 7.37 38.08
C TYR A 60 -21.48 6.06 38.86
N GLN A 61 -22.36 5.90 39.84
CA GLN A 61 -22.49 4.65 40.61
C GLN A 61 -22.77 3.47 39.67
N ALA A 62 -23.77 3.60 38.80
CA ALA A 62 -24.13 2.54 37.85
C ALA A 62 -22.98 2.21 36.88
N ALA A 63 -22.20 3.22 36.42
CA ALA A 63 -21.01 2.99 35.63
C ALA A 63 -19.96 2.21 36.42
N MET A 64 -19.69 2.57 37.68
CA MET A 64 -18.72 1.87 38.53
C MET A 64 -19.12 0.40 38.74
N GLU A 65 -20.40 0.16 39.12
CA GLU A 65 -20.93 -1.20 39.30
C GLU A 65 -20.77 -2.04 38.03
N HIS A 66 -21.01 -1.46 36.87
CA HIS A 66 -20.86 -2.12 35.58
C HIS A 66 -19.39 -2.52 35.31
N TYR A 67 -18.44 -1.59 35.42
CA TYR A 67 -17.02 -1.84 35.14
C TYR A 67 -16.35 -2.72 36.21
N GLU A 68 -16.68 -2.53 37.49
CA GLU A 68 -16.18 -3.40 38.55
C GLU A 68 -16.74 -4.84 38.42
N GLY A 69 -17.98 -4.99 37.99
CA GLY A 69 -18.59 -6.27 37.69
C GLY A 69 -17.87 -7.00 36.56
N ARG A 70 -17.57 -6.28 35.47
CA ARG A 70 -16.78 -6.82 34.34
C ARG A 70 -15.35 -7.17 34.76
N ALA A 71 -14.67 -6.32 35.50
CA ALA A 71 -13.34 -6.62 36.01
C ALA A 71 -13.32 -7.89 36.88
N LYS A 72 -14.31 -8.06 37.78
CA LYS A 72 -14.46 -9.30 38.58
C LYS A 72 -14.72 -10.53 37.70
N GLN A 73 -15.56 -10.40 36.70
CA GLN A 73 -15.84 -11.49 35.74
C GLN A 73 -14.60 -11.89 34.98
N SER A 74 -13.82 -10.94 34.46
CA SER A 74 -12.56 -11.23 33.77
C SER A 74 -11.57 -11.90 34.70
N LEU A 75 -11.43 -11.46 35.96
CA LEU A 75 -10.54 -12.10 36.95
C LEU A 75 -10.93 -13.55 37.25
N ALA A 76 -12.21 -13.85 37.26
CA ALA A 76 -12.72 -15.21 37.49
C ALA A 76 -12.62 -16.12 36.25
N SER A 77 -12.29 -15.56 35.08
CA SER A 77 -12.16 -16.32 33.84
C SER A 77 -10.85 -17.07 33.77
N ASN A 78 -10.81 -18.15 32.95
CA ASN A 78 -9.59 -18.87 32.61
C ASN A 78 -8.83 -18.23 31.45
N ASN A 79 -9.21 -17.03 30.99
CA ASN A 79 -8.52 -16.34 29.91
C ASN A 79 -7.09 -15.98 30.36
N PRO A 80 -6.04 -16.43 29.65
CA PRO A 80 -4.66 -16.06 29.98
C PRO A 80 -4.43 -14.54 29.97
N LEU A 81 -5.17 -13.81 29.12
CA LEU A 81 -5.05 -12.36 28.96
C LEU A 81 -6.05 -11.56 29.85
N LYS A 82 -6.63 -12.18 30.87
CA LYS A 82 -7.61 -11.54 31.76
C LYS A 82 -7.13 -10.23 32.37
N TRP A 83 -5.84 -10.11 32.67
CA TRP A 83 -5.27 -8.89 33.25
C TRP A 83 -5.29 -7.69 32.31
N GLU A 84 -5.22 -7.92 30.99
CA GLU A 84 -5.38 -6.85 29.99
C GLU A 84 -6.82 -6.34 29.97
N GLU A 85 -7.80 -7.24 30.06
CA GLU A 85 -9.22 -6.89 30.16
C GLU A 85 -9.47 -6.07 31.44
N VAL A 86 -8.98 -6.55 32.58
CA VAL A 86 -9.11 -5.84 33.88
C VAL A 86 -8.47 -4.45 33.82
N LYS A 87 -7.28 -4.33 33.22
CA LYS A 87 -6.63 -3.02 33.01
C LYS A 87 -7.48 -2.07 32.19
N ASN A 88 -8.16 -2.58 31.15
CA ASN A 88 -9.04 -1.77 30.32
C ASN A 88 -10.28 -1.29 31.08
N GLU A 89 -10.89 -2.12 31.94
CA GLU A 89 -11.99 -1.71 32.78
C GLU A 89 -11.55 -0.62 33.79
N TYR A 90 -10.39 -0.78 34.42
CA TYR A 90 -9.83 0.25 35.32
C TYR A 90 -9.48 1.54 34.58
N ARG A 91 -9.02 1.49 33.32
CA ARG A 91 -8.82 2.68 32.49
C ARG A 91 -10.13 3.42 32.21
N ALA A 92 -11.21 2.70 31.94
CA ALA A 92 -12.52 3.33 31.76
C ALA A 92 -12.98 4.05 33.03
N MET A 93 -12.82 3.42 34.22
CA MET A 93 -13.13 4.06 35.50
C MET A 93 -12.23 5.27 35.77
N GLN A 94 -10.94 5.20 35.44
CA GLN A 94 -10.00 6.31 35.57
C GLN A 94 -10.34 7.48 34.62
N SER A 95 -10.84 7.18 33.44
CA SER A 95 -11.31 8.23 32.53
C SER A 95 -12.49 8.99 33.14
N LEU A 96 -13.44 8.29 33.76
CA LEU A 96 -14.55 8.94 34.48
C LEU A 96 -14.07 9.77 35.67
N TYR A 97 -13.05 9.29 36.42
CA TYR A 97 -12.39 10.08 37.46
C TYR A 97 -11.86 11.42 36.90
N ASN A 98 -11.13 11.38 35.80
CA ASN A 98 -10.54 12.56 35.17
C ASN A 98 -11.64 13.52 34.65
N VAL A 99 -12.69 12.98 34.03
CA VAL A 99 -13.82 13.75 33.51
C VAL A 99 -14.53 14.48 34.64
N ILE A 100 -14.85 13.81 35.75
CA ILE A 100 -15.56 14.43 36.90
C ILE A 100 -14.66 15.51 37.54
N ARG A 101 -13.37 15.23 37.72
CA ARG A 101 -12.40 16.17 38.29
C ARG A 101 -12.21 17.44 37.46
N SER A 102 -12.48 17.38 36.15
CA SER A 102 -12.37 18.54 35.24
C SER A 102 -13.46 19.58 35.43
N ALA A 103 -14.57 19.26 36.14
CA ALA A 103 -15.70 20.16 36.36
C ALA A 103 -15.98 20.36 37.89
N PRO A 104 -15.73 21.55 38.45
CA PRO A 104 -15.93 21.80 39.87
C PRO A 104 -17.32 21.43 40.40
N ALA A 105 -18.38 21.76 39.62
CA ALA A 105 -19.76 21.43 40.00
C ALA A 105 -19.99 19.90 40.02
N ALA A 106 -19.44 19.15 39.11
CA ALA A 106 -19.51 17.69 39.09
C ALA A 106 -18.73 17.08 40.26
N ASN A 107 -17.50 17.57 40.51
CA ASN A 107 -16.68 17.10 41.63
C ASN A 107 -17.24 17.48 43.01
N ALA A 108 -18.13 18.44 43.08
CA ALA A 108 -18.86 18.78 44.34
C ALA A 108 -19.89 17.71 44.72
N VAL A 109 -20.58 17.13 43.74
CA VAL A 109 -21.67 16.13 43.98
C VAL A 109 -21.17 14.67 43.85
N VAL A 110 -20.05 14.41 43.17
CA VAL A 110 -19.43 13.08 43.06
C VAL A 110 -17.98 13.14 43.55
N LYS A 111 -17.62 12.20 44.41
CA LYS A 111 -16.23 11.99 44.84
C LYS A 111 -15.65 10.79 44.10
N PRO A 112 -15.05 10.98 42.92
CA PRO A 112 -14.59 9.85 42.11
C PRO A 112 -13.38 9.20 42.75
N LYS A 113 -13.28 7.85 42.59
CA LYS A 113 -12.15 7.05 43.05
C LYS A 113 -11.05 7.04 42.00
N ASP A 114 -9.80 7.15 42.44
CA ASP A 114 -8.61 7.04 41.61
C ASP A 114 -8.24 5.55 41.41
N TYR A 115 -8.07 5.15 40.17
CA TYR A 115 -7.69 3.78 39.76
C TYR A 115 -6.26 3.67 39.20
N SER A 116 -5.45 4.71 39.28
CA SER A 116 -4.08 4.72 38.73
C SER A 116 -3.23 3.58 39.26
N SER A 117 -3.27 3.31 40.57
CA SER A 117 -2.54 2.19 41.18
C SER A 117 -3.05 0.81 40.70
N ALA A 118 -4.37 0.66 40.55
CA ALA A 118 -4.98 -0.58 40.04
C ALA A 118 -4.62 -0.83 38.56
N ILE A 119 -4.55 0.25 37.75
CA ILE A 119 -4.09 0.19 36.36
C ILE A 119 -2.62 -0.25 36.29
N ALA A 120 -1.76 0.30 37.15
CA ALA A 120 -0.36 -0.08 37.21
C ALA A 120 -0.22 -1.57 37.59
N ALA A 121 -0.84 -2.01 38.69
CA ALA A 121 -0.78 -3.38 39.15
C ALA A 121 -1.34 -4.39 38.13
N SER A 122 -2.50 -4.09 37.50
CA SER A 122 -3.03 -4.94 36.44
C SER A 122 -2.14 -4.93 35.19
N GLY A 123 -1.46 -3.84 34.92
CA GLY A 123 -0.46 -3.71 33.84
C GLY A 123 0.75 -4.61 34.07
N GLU A 124 1.28 -4.65 35.29
CA GLU A 124 2.38 -5.55 35.68
C GLU A 124 2.00 -7.02 35.57
N ASN A 125 0.83 -7.41 36.10
CA ASN A 125 0.34 -8.78 35.98
C ASN A 125 0.10 -9.19 34.50
N ALA A 126 -0.41 -8.29 33.68
CA ALA A 126 -0.58 -8.55 32.25
C ALA A 126 0.80 -8.67 31.53
N ALA A 127 1.75 -7.80 31.88
CA ALA A 127 3.09 -7.85 31.32
C ALA A 127 3.80 -9.15 31.69
N GLU A 128 3.62 -9.67 32.92
CA GLU A 128 4.19 -10.92 33.36
C GLU A 128 3.69 -12.12 32.53
N VAL A 129 2.39 -12.17 32.22
CA VAL A 129 1.82 -13.22 31.36
C VAL A 129 2.45 -13.18 29.96
N ARG A 130 2.54 -11.98 29.35
CA ARG A 130 3.17 -11.81 28.03
C ARG A 130 4.65 -12.17 28.05
N TYR A 131 5.37 -11.74 29.08
CA TYR A 131 6.78 -12.04 29.26
C TYR A 131 7.03 -13.55 29.35
N ASN A 132 6.30 -14.27 30.21
CA ASN A 132 6.46 -15.71 30.38
C ASN A 132 6.16 -16.46 29.08
N ARG A 133 5.13 -16.07 28.35
CA ARG A 133 4.81 -16.62 27.02
C ARG A 133 5.94 -16.36 26.02
N GLY A 134 6.55 -15.17 26.05
CA GLY A 134 7.73 -14.85 25.25
C GLY A 134 8.91 -15.79 25.55
N ILE A 135 9.18 -16.10 26.83
CA ILE A 135 10.21 -17.05 27.23
C ILE A 135 9.90 -18.47 26.69
N GLU A 136 8.68 -18.98 26.88
CA GLU A 136 8.26 -20.28 26.37
C GLU A 136 8.44 -20.40 24.85
N LEU A 137 8.18 -19.33 24.11
CA LEU A 137 8.39 -19.28 22.67
C LEU A 137 9.89 -19.30 22.30
N MET A 138 10.73 -18.59 23.05
CA MET A 138 12.18 -18.62 22.83
C MET A 138 12.81 -19.99 23.04
N GLU A 139 12.28 -20.80 23.95
CA GLU A 139 12.72 -22.16 24.20
C GLU A 139 12.53 -23.13 22.99
N GLN A 140 11.59 -22.81 22.10
CA GLN A 140 11.35 -23.61 20.88
C GLN A 140 12.47 -23.51 19.84
N ARG A 141 13.34 -22.51 19.92
CA ARG A 141 14.52 -22.27 19.07
C ARG A 141 14.23 -22.27 17.56
N THR A 142 13.05 -21.85 17.17
CA THR A 142 12.68 -21.67 15.76
C THR A 142 12.56 -20.18 15.43
N LYS A 143 12.86 -19.79 14.19
CA LYS A 143 12.68 -18.40 13.74
C LYS A 143 11.23 -17.91 13.87
N GLN A 144 10.28 -18.79 13.64
CA GLN A 144 8.86 -18.46 13.79
C GLN A 144 8.53 -18.16 15.26
N ALA A 145 8.93 -19.00 16.18
CA ALA A 145 8.70 -18.79 17.61
C ALA A 145 9.45 -17.54 18.11
N ALA A 146 10.64 -17.25 17.61
CA ALA A 146 11.38 -16.04 17.94
C ALA A 146 10.62 -14.76 17.50
N ARG A 147 9.95 -14.76 16.33
CA ARG A 147 9.09 -13.65 15.89
C ARG A 147 7.86 -13.48 16.78
N GLU A 148 7.24 -14.57 17.15
CA GLU A 148 6.11 -14.55 18.10
C GLU A 148 6.56 -14.06 19.47
N ALA A 149 7.74 -14.49 19.95
CA ALA A 149 8.33 -14.01 21.19
C ALA A 149 8.60 -12.50 21.17
N TYR A 150 9.10 -11.99 20.05
CA TYR A 150 9.29 -10.53 19.85
C TYR A 150 7.98 -9.77 20.10
N GLU A 151 6.87 -10.24 19.53
CA GLU A 151 5.56 -9.58 19.71
C GLU A 151 5.07 -9.68 21.17
N GLU A 152 5.30 -10.80 21.85
CA GLU A 152 4.93 -10.97 23.25
C GLU A 152 5.75 -10.06 24.17
N PHE A 153 7.08 -9.96 23.99
CA PHE A 153 7.89 -9.01 24.75
C PHE A 153 7.55 -7.56 24.44
N ALA A 154 7.26 -7.23 23.18
CA ALA A 154 6.79 -5.91 22.81
C ALA A 154 5.43 -5.58 23.45
N ALA A 155 4.53 -6.56 23.58
CA ALA A 155 3.26 -6.41 24.29
C ALA A 155 3.48 -6.21 25.80
N ALA A 156 4.39 -6.94 26.42
CA ALA A 156 4.75 -6.77 27.83
C ALA A 156 5.22 -5.33 28.11
N LEU A 157 6.10 -4.79 27.27
CA LEU A 157 6.62 -3.42 27.39
C LEU A 157 5.53 -2.33 27.15
N ARG A 158 4.52 -2.59 26.32
CA ARG A 158 3.35 -1.70 26.18
C ARG A 158 2.46 -1.70 27.44
N LEU A 159 2.43 -2.82 28.14
CA LEU A 159 1.61 -2.98 29.35
C LEU A 159 2.30 -2.38 30.59
N SER A 160 3.60 -2.63 30.73
CA SER A 160 4.46 -2.07 31.76
C SER A 160 5.82 -1.70 31.13
N PRO A 161 6.08 -0.41 30.85
CA PRO A 161 7.40 0.04 30.43
C PRO A 161 8.44 -0.38 31.47
N ASP A 162 9.61 -0.76 31.01
CA ASP A 162 10.73 -1.24 31.88
C ASP A 162 10.46 -2.55 32.64
N PHE A 163 9.53 -3.37 32.14
CA PHE A 163 9.24 -4.68 32.74
C PHE A 163 10.44 -5.62 32.63
N ARG A 164 11.14 -5.83 33.75
CA ARG A 164 12.31 -6.72 33.85
C ARG A 164 13.31 -6.47 32.70
N ASP A 165 13.76 -7.55 32.05
CA ASP A 165 14.66 -7.54 30.89
C ASP A 165 13.93 -7.75 29.53
N ALA A 166 12.62 -7.50 29.50
CA ALA A 166 11.79 -7.68 28.30
C ALA A 166 12.30 -6.92 27.06
N ALA A 167 12.92 -5.75 27.24
CA ALA A 167 13.52 -5.00 26.16
C ALA A 167 14.72 -5.75 25.53
N SER A 168 15.60 -6.30 26.35
CA SER A 168 16.74 -7.09 25.88
C SER A 168 16.30 -8.38 25.19
N LEU A 169 15.32 -9.08 25.79
CA LEU A 169 14.77 -10.31 25.22
C LEU A 169 14.02 -10.06 23.91
N ARG A 170 13.30 -8.96 23.81
CA ARG A 170 12.68 -8.54 22.54
C ARG A 170 13.73 -8.36 21.44
N ASP A 171 14.82 -7.69 21.75
CA ASP A 171 15.89 -7.44 20.77
C ASP A 171 16.63 -8.73 20.40
N GLN A 172 16.82 -9.66 21.35
CA GLN A 172 17.33 -11.01 21.07
C GLN A 172 16.36 -11.80 20.17
N ALA A 173 15.07 -11.80 20.50
CA ALA A 173 14.03 -12.44 19.71
C ALA A 173 13.97 -11.88 18.28
N PHE A 174 14.16 -10.57 18.14
CA PHE A 174 14.26 -9.93 16.83
C PHE A 174 15.43 -10.50 16.02
N GLN A 175 16.62 -10.56 16.59
CA GLN A 175 17.81 -11.09 15.90
C GLN A 175 17.64 -12.58 15.50
N LEU A 176 17.11 -13.39 16.40
CA LEU A 176 16.86 -14.80 16.13
C LEU A 176 15.74 -15.03 15.11
N GLY A 177 14.77 -14.11 15.03
CA GLY A 177 13.66 -14.14 14.08
C GLY A 177 14.02 -13.67 12.68
N LEU A 178 15.20 -13.04 12.46
CA LEU A 178 15.63 -12.54 11.16
C LEU A 178 15.80 -13.67 10.14
N VAL A 179 15.41 -13.39 8.90
CA VAL A 179 15.65 -14.22 7.73
C VAL A 179 16.58 -13.46 6.80
N HIS A 180 17.75 -14.05 6.54
CA HIS A 180 18.76 -13.52 5.66
C HIS A 180 18.60 -14.14 4.26
N VAL A 181 18.18 -13.34 3.29
CA VAL A 181 17.97 -13.76 1.90
C VAL A 181 19.11 -13.24 1.04
N VAL A 182 19.92 -14.14 0.50
CA VAL A 182 20.97 -13.78 -0.45
C VAL A 182 20.42 -13.79 -1.86
N VAL A 183 20.54 -12.69 -2.55
CA VAL A 183 20.19 -12.56 -3.97
C VAL A 183 21.42 -12.88 -4.79
N SER A 184 21.38 -14.01 -5.49
CA SER A 184 22.52 -14.52 -6.26
C SER A 184 22.79 -13.69 -7.52
N GLU A 185 23.98 -13.86 -8.07
CA GLU A 185 24.28 -13.32 -9.40
C GLU A 185 23.32 -13.91 -10.43
N ILE A 186 22.93 -13.09 -11.42
CA ILE A 186 22.02 -13.58 -12.47
C ILE A 186 22.81 -14.39 -13.49
N ASP A 187 22.38 -15.61 -13.70
CA ASP A 187 22.91 -16.43 -14.79
C ASP A 187 22.28 -15.98 -16.12
N VAL A 188 23.11 -15.48 -17.02
CA VAL A 188 22.70 -15.04 -18.35
C VAL A 188 23.44 -15.84 -19.42
N ARG A 189 22.69 -16.47 -20.31
CA ARG A 189 23.24 -17.31 -21.36
C ARG A 189 24.24 -16.59 -22.27
N SER A 190 24.09 -15.26 -22.44
CA SER A 190 25.00 -14.45 -23.27
C SER A 190 25.76 -13.45 -22.40
N PRO A 191 27.09 -13.53 -22.32
CA PRO A 191 27.93 -12.58 -21.59
C PRO A 191 27.78 -11.12 -22.06
N TYR A 192 27.32 -10.91 -23.29
CA TYR A 192 27.06 -9.58 -23.86
C TYR A 192 26.01 -8.80 -23.06
N PHE A 193 25.06 -9.48 -22.42
CA PHE A 193 23.99 -8.88 -21.62
C PHE A 193 24.24 -8.94 -20.10
N GLN A 194 25.40 -9.44 -19.66
CA GLN A 194 25.69 -9.59 -18.22
C GLN A 194 25.60 -8.26 -17.49
N PHE A 195 26.17 -7.18 -18.04
CA PHE A 195 26.08 -5.85 -17.42
C PHE A 195 24.66 -5.37 -17.24
N SER A 196 23.78 -5.57 -18.22
CA SER A 196 22.37 -5.18 -18.13
C SER A 196 21.59 -6.04 -17.13
N ALA A 197 21.92 -7.33 -17.01
CA ALA A 197 21.37 -8.21 -16.00
C ALA A 197 21.81 -7.83 -14.58
N ASP A 198 23.06 -7.42 -14.41
CA ASP A 198 23.58 -6.91 -13.14
C ASP A 198 22.86 -5.62 -12.73
N GLN A 199 22.60 -4.69 -13.66
CA GLN A 199 21.81 -3.49 -13.40
C GLN A 199 20.39 -3.83 -12.94
N PHE A 200 19.75 -4.80 -13.58
CA PHE A 200 18.44 -5.31 -13.18
C PHE A 200 18.45 -5.85 -11.74
N ARG A 201 19.42 -6.70 -11.41
CA ARG A 201 19.59 -7.28 -10.08
C ARG A 201 19.82 -6.19 -9.03
N ASP A 202 20.76 -5.28 -9.28
CA ASP A 202 21.10 -4.21 -8.35
C ASP A 202 19.89 -3.27 -8.08
N ALA A 203 19.07 -3.03 -9.10
CA ALA A 203 17.81 -2.30 -8.93
C ALA A 203 16.81 -3.10 -8.09
N LEU A 204 16.71 -4.42 -8.30
CA LEU A 204 15.83 -5.30 -7.53
C LEU A 204 16.23 -5.35 -6.06
N VAL A 205 17.50 -5.59 -5.76
CA VAL A 205 18.03 -5.66 -4.39
C VAL A 205 17.75 -4.35 -3.65
N ARG A 206 18.11 -3.19 -4.24
CA ARG A 206 17.83 -1.88 -3.65
C ARG A 206 16.33 -1.70 -3.36
N ASN A 207 15.46 -2.08 -4.29
CA ASN A 207 14.02 -1.96 -4.08
C ASN A 207 13.51 -2.82 -2.91
N LEU A 208 14.03 -4.04 -2.77
CA LEU A 208 13.68 -4.96 -1.70
C LEU A 208 14.21 -4.49 -0.33
N GLU A 209 15.42 -3.93 -0.28
CA GLU A 209 16.03 -3.33 0.91
C GLU A 209 15.28 -2.08 1.37
N ASP A 210 14.99 -1.14 0.44
CA ASP A 210 14.37 0.16 0.74
C ASP A 210 12.92 0.04 1.21
N ARG A 211 12.16 -0.90 0.66
CA ARG A 211 10.73 -1.04 0.94
C ARG A 211 10.41 -1.65 2.29
N ARG A 212 11.36 -2.25 3.00
CA ARG A 212 11.15 -2.94 4.27
C ARG A 212 9.88 -3.79 4.26
N ILE A 213 9.79 -4.69 3.29
CA ILE A 213 8.59 -5.51 3.01
C ILE A 213 8.10 -6.25 4.25
N ASN A 214 9.05 -6.71 5.08
CA ASN A 214 8.79 -7.37 6.34
C ASN A 214 9.85 -6.97 7.38
N THR A 215 9.44 -6.83 8.63
CA THR A 215 10.33 -6.45 9.75
C THR A 215 11.45 -7.46 9.96
N PHE A 216 11.21 -8.72 9.64
CA PHE A 216 12.15 -9.82 9.89
C PHE A 216 12.90 -10.32 8.66
N VAL A 217 12.73 -9.72 7.49
CA VAL A 217 13.42 -10.15 6.27
C VAL A 217 14.48 -9.12 5.88
N ARG A 218 15.69 -9.60 5.57
CA ARG A 218 16.80 -8.79 5.10
C ARG A 218 17.35 -9.40 3.81
N PHE A 219 17.52 -8.55 2.79
CA PHE A 219 18.09 -8.94 1.52
C PHE A 219 19.56 -8.54 1.46
N TYR A 220 20.37 -9.38 0.83
CA TYR A 220 21.80 -9.17 0.67
C TYR A 220 22.21 -9.47 -0.76
N ASP A 221 23.07 -8.64 -1.32
CA ASP A 221 23.76 -8.94 -2.58
C ASP A 221 24.83 -10.01 -2.30
N GLU A 222 24.80 -11.12 -3.03
CA GLU A 222 25.78 -12.20 -2.89
C GLU A 222 27.23 -11.68 -2.98
N ARG A 223 27.53 -10.72 -3.87
CA ARG A 223 28.87 -10.13 -4.01
C ARG A 223 29.37 -9.44 -2.75
N ARG A 224 28.46 -8.88 -1.94
CA ARG A 224 28.82 -8.17 -0.71
C ARG A 224 29.10 -9.12 0.45
N VAL A 225 28.38 -10.23 0.51
CA VAL A 225 28.49 -11.19 1.62
C VAL A 225 29.43 -12.38 1.30
N ARG A 226 29.87 -12.49 0.04
CA ARG A 226 30.81 -13.52 -0.40
C ARG A 226 32.17 -13.33 0.33
N GLY A 227 32.49 -14.24 1.23
CA GLY A 227 33.73 -14.23 2.01
C GLY A 227 33.58 -13.73 3.45
N GLU A 228 32.39 -13.31 3.88
CA GLU A 228 32.11 -13.09 5.29
C GLU A 228 31.95 -14.43 6.00
N LYS A 229 32.93 -14.80 6.84
CA LYS A 229 33.00 -16.15 7.46
C LYS A 229 31.85 -16.44 8.43
N ASP A 230 31.32 -15.42 9.07
CA ASP A 230 30.26 -15.54 10.09
C ASP A 230 28.86 -15.26 9.53
N PHE A 231 28.73 -15.00 8.24
CA PHE A 231 27.44 -14.78 7.61
C PHE A 231 26.82 -16.10 7.14
N HIS A 232 25.66 -16.43 7.67
CA HIS A 232 24.92 -17.64 7.32
C HIS A 232 23.56 -17.25 6.71
N PRO A 233 23.39 -17.40 5.40
CA PRO A 233 22.09 -17.13 4.77
C PRO A 233 21.07 -18.21 5.15
N ASP A 234 19.81 -17.80 5.25
CA ASP A 234 18.68 -18.69 5.42
C ASP A 234 18.10 -19.13 4.09
N GLN A 235 18.17 -18.23 3.11
CA GLN A 235 17.60 -18.45 1.77
C GLN A 235 18.52 -17.90 0.69
N TYR A 236 18.54 -18.61 -0.43
CA TYR A 236 19.07 -18.11 -1.69
C TYR A 236 17.94 -17.78 -2.67
N MET A 237 18.02 -16.63 -3.30
CA MET A 237 17.21 -16.26 -4.45
C MET A 237 18.06 -16.34 -5.71
N GLU A 238 17.85 -17.41 -6.46
CA GLU A 238 18.54 -17.62 -7.73
C GLU A 238 17.70 -17.11 -8.89
N MET A 239 18.35 -16.51 -9.89
CA MET A 239 17.72 -15.90 -11.06
C MET A 239 18.47 -16.28 -12.33
N ARG A 240 17.72 -16.52 -13.42
CA ARG A 240 18.30 -16.96 -14.67
C ARG A 240 17.57 -16.43 -15.90
N PHE A 241 18.28 -15.80 -16.82
CA PHE A 241 17.80 -15.45 -18.14
C PHE A 241 18.27 -16.49 -19.17
N MET A 242 17.44 -17.47 -19.47
CA MET A 242 17.79 -18.56 -20.39
C MET A 242 17.30 -18.34 -21.81
N ASP A 243 16.04 -17.97 -21.96
CA ASP A 243 15.37 -17.84 -23.25
C ASP A 243 15.02 -16.38 -23.50
N PHE A 244 15.84 -15.72 -24.34
CA PHE A 244 15.56 -14.36 -24.76
C PHE A 244 16.07 -14.11 -26.19
N ILE A 245 15.34 -13.28 -26.91
CA ILE A 245 15.67 -12.76 -28.22
C ILE A 245 15.63 -11.25 -28.15
N VAL A 246 16.73 -10.59 -28.52
CA VAL A 246 16.83 -9.14 -28.45
C VAL A 246 17.11 -8.57 -29.84
N GLY A 247 16.30 -7.59 -30.25
CA GLY A 247 16.58 -6.82 -31.44
C GLY A 247 16.17 -7.50 -32.77
N GLN A 248 15.20 -8.42 -32.75
CA GLN A 248 14.68 -9.01 -33.98
C GLN A 248 13.93 -7.95 -34.80
N THR A 249 14.44 -7.61 -35.94
CA THR A 249 13.98 -6.49 -36.78
C THR A 249 13.10 -6.98 -37.93
N TYR A 250 11.93 -6.39 -38.06
CA TYR A 250 11.01 -6.57 -39.18
C TYR A 250 10.80 -5.25 -39.89
N VAL A 251 10.83 -5.28 -41.24
CA VAL A 251 10.56 -4.11 -42.08
C VAL A 251 9.41 -4.42 -43.02
N ASP A 252 8.31 -3.73 -42.78
CA ASP A 252 7.12 -3.79 -43.62
C ASP A 252 7.04 -2.55 -44.51
N ARG A 253 6.72 -2.77 -45.80
CA ARG A 253 6.55 -1.71 -46.78
C ARG A 253 5.20 -1.86 -47.44
N SER A 254 4.42 -0.78 -47.37
CA SER A 254 3.10 -0.74 -47.99
C SER A 254 2.92 0.54 -48.77
N GLN A 255 1.96 0.52 -49.67
CA GLN A 255 1.55 1.72 -50.43
C GLN A 255 0.04 1.85 -50.43
N ARG A 256 -0.44 3.08 -50.43
CA ARG A 256 -1.86 3.37 -50.58
C ARG A 256 -2.09 4.63 -51.39
N GLU A 257 -3.17 4.62 -52.19
CA GLU A 257 -3.63 5.81 -52.90
C GLU A 257 -4.59 6.60 -52.01
N VAL A 258 -4.44 7.93 -52.07
CA VAL A 258 -5.34 8.89 -51.44
C VAL A 258 -5.84 9.88 -52.47
N SER A 259 -7.07 10.29 -52.30
CA SER A 259 -7.66 11.32 -53.16
C SER A 259 -8.50 12.32 -52.37
N ARG A 260 -8.52 13.57 -52.82
CA ARG A 260 -9.30 14.63 -52.20
C ARG A 260 -9.89 15.54 -53.26
N VAL A 261 -11.14 15.91 -53.08
CA VAL A 261 -11.75 16.97 -53.87
C VAL A 261 -11.38 18.32 -53.28
N ILE A 262 -10.84 19.18 -54.10
CA ILE A 262 -10.47 20.56 -53.72
C ILE A 262 -11.07 21.57 -54.67
N GLN A 263 -11.34 22.77 -54.19
CA GLN A 263 -11.82 23.87 -55.00
C GLN A 263 -10.66 24.70 -55.52
N VAL A 264 -10.56 24.87 -56.80
CA VAL A 264 -9.57 25.74 -57.48
C VAL A 264 -10.23 26.78 -58.34
N LYS A 265 -9.58 27.91 -58.55
CA LYS A 265 -10.07 28.91 -59.52
C LYS A 265 -10.05 28.33 -60.93
N GLY A 266 -11.16 28.36 -61.61
CA GLY A 266 -11.26 27.93 -63.01
C GLY A 266 -10.41 28.80 -63.93
N ASN A 267 -9.96 28.21 -65.07
CA ASN A 267 -9.10 28.89 -66.03
C ASN A 267 -9.83 29.85 -66.96
N LYS A 268 -11.18 29.91 -66.94
CA LYS A 268 -11.99 30.81 -67.76
C LYS A 268 -12.83 31.69 -66.83
N ALA A 269 -12.84 33.01 -67.10
CA ALA A 269 -13.74 33.94 -66.43
C ALA A 269 -15.19 33.72 -66.94
N ASP A 270 -16.16 33.89 -66.05
CA ASP A 270 -17.57 33.94 -66.40
C ASP A 270 -17.93 35.21 -67.11
N SER A 271 -19.20 35.41 -67.54
CA SER A 271 -19.72 36.57 -68.23
C SER A 271 -19.59 37.87 -67.37
N THR A 272 -19.28 37.80 -66.12
CA THR A 272 -19.07 38.89 -65.18
C THR A 272 -17.58 39.21 -64.91
N GLY A 273 -16.64 38.48 -65.56
CA GLY A 273 -15.21 38.64 -65.39
C GLY A 273 -14.64 37.92 -64.12
N LYS A 274 -15.47 37.13 -63.39
CA LYS A 274 -15.04 36.37 -62.23
C LYS A 274 -14.67 34.95 -62.63
N PHE A 275 -13.60 34.40 -62.02
CA PHE A 275 -13.20 33.01 -62.20
C PHE A 275 -14.02 32.13 -61.24
N PRO A 276 -14.88 31.21 -61.76
CA PRO A 276 -15.63 30.32 -60.88
C PRO A 276 -14.71 29.33 -60.15
N MET A 277 -15.12 28.93 -58.96
CA MET A 277 -14.47 27.84 -58.25
C MET A 277 -14.94 26.52 -58.85
N VAL A 278 -14.00 25.66 -59.22
CA VAL A 278 -14.21 24.36 -59.83
C VAL A 278 -13.67 23.26 -58.93
N ASP A 279 -14.46 22.26 -58.72
CA ASP A 279 -14.05 21.07 -57.96
C ASP A 279 -13.14 20.21 -58.83
N ILE A 280 -11.94 19.94 -58.35
CA ILE A 280 -11.02 18.96 -58.98
C ILE A 280 -10.63 17.90 -57.98
N THR A 281 -10.48 16.65 -58.45
CA THR A 281 -9.97 15.53 -57.63
C THR A 281 -8.48 15.45 -57.80
N VAL A 282 -7.75 15.67 -56.68
CA VAL A 282 -6.31 15.48 -56.62
C VAL A 282 -5.99 14.12 -56.03
N LYS A 283 -4.91 13.49 -56.47
CA LYS A 283 -4.50 12.15 -56.05
C LYS A 283 -3.03 12.11 -55.67
N ALA A 284 -2.70 11.28 -54.70
CA ALA A 284 -1.33 10.95 -54.36
C ALA A 284 -1.21 9.48 -53.95
N THR A 285 -0.05 8.91 -54.15
CA THR A 285 0.31 7.58 -53.65
C THR A 285 1.31 7.74 -52.51
N ILE A 286 1.00 7.21 -51.36
CA ILE A 286 1.85 7.25 -50.16
C ILE A 286 2.55 5.89 -50.03
N PHE A 287 3.88 5.93 -49.87
CA PHE A 287 4.71 4.77 -49.59
C PHE A 287 5.09 4.80 -48.11
N VAL A 288 4.71 3.78 -47.37
CA VAL A 288 4.89 3.69 -45.93
C VAL A 288 5.94 2.64 -45.63
N THR A 289 6.93 2.98 -44.84
CA THR A 289 7.89 2.01 -44.27
C THR A 289 7.67 1.95 -42.76
N ARG A 290 7.40 0.77 -42.24
CA ARG A 290 7.30 0.49 -40.81
C ARG A 290 8.45 -0.43 -40.39
N LYS A 291 9.30 0.04 -39.49
CA LYS A 291 10.31 -0.77 -38.82
C LYS A 291 9.79 -1.19 -37.44
N THR A 292 9.80 -2.47 -37.15
CA THR A 292 9.47 -3.01 -35.84
C THR A 292 10.65 -3.80 -35.33
N VAL A 293 11.13 -3.50 -34.12
CA VAL A 293 12.17 -4.24 -33.44
C VAL A 293 11.56 -4.86 -32.20
N GLN A 294 11.54 -6.18 -32.15
CA GLN A 294 10.94 -6.95 -31.09
C GLN A 294 12.00 -7.59 -30.22
N SER A 295 11.77 -7.51 -28.90
CA SER A 295 12.56 -8.21 -27.90
C SER A 295 11.63 -8.97 -26.98
N THR A 296 11.93 -10.25 -26.73
CA THR A 296 11.13 -11.14 -25.87
C THR A 296 12.06 -11.99 -25.03
N GLY A 297 11.60 -12.39 -23.85
CA GLY A 297 12.37 -13.26 -22.98
C GLY A 297 11.63 -13.63 -21.71
N ALA A 298 12.26 -14.43 -20.87
CA ALA A 298 11.76 -14.78 -19.56
C ALA A 298 12.89 -14.88 -18.54
N LEU A 299 12.58 -14.47 -17.30
CA LEU A 299 13.40 -14.69 -16.13
C LEU A 299 12.82 -15.84 -15.33
N ASP A 300 13.59 -16.89 -15.14
CA ASP A 300 13.28 -17.94 -14.17
C ASP A 300 13.90 -17.54 -12.83
N TYR A 301 13.14 -17.61 -11.73
CA TYR A 301 13.68 -17.42 -10.40
C TYR A 301 13.17 -18.50 -9.44
N ARG A 302 13.99 -18.78 -8.42
CA ARG A 302 13.62 -19.68 -7.33
C ARG A 302 14.18 -19.17 -6.01
N ILE A 303 13.44 -19.39 -4.93
CA ILE A 303 13.84 -19.14 -3.55
C ILE A 303 14.03 -20.48 -2.90
N ILE A 304 15.22 -20.73 -2.35
CA ILE A 304 15.64 -22.01 -1.79
C ILE A 304 15.95 -21.79 -0.32
N ASP A 305 15.40 -22.64 0.55
CA ASP A 305 15.78 -22.74 1.96
C ASP A 305 17.13 -23.47 2.06
N VAL A 306 18.12 -22.81 2.69
CA VAL A 306 19.48 -23.34 2.80
C VAL A 306 19.56 -24.57 3.69
N THR A 307 18.69 -24.66 4.71
CA THR A 307 18.75 -25.72 5.73
C THR A 307 18.37 -27.10 5.18
N ASN A 308 17.42 -27.13 4.24
CA ASN A 308 16.84 -28.37 3.73
C ASN A 308 16.79 -28.46 2.21
N GLU A 309 17.38 -27.47 1.51
CA GLU A 309 17.42 -27.31 0.04
C GLU A 309 16.02 -27.29 -0.63
N ARG A 310 14.99 -27.00 0.16
CA ARG A 310 13.61 -26.98 -0.34
C ARG A 310 13.34 -25.70 -1.14
N ILE A 311 12.74 -25.84 -2.30
CA ILE A 311 12.23 -24.71 -3.08
C ILE A 311 10.98 -24.17 -2.39
N LEU A 312 11.09 -22.94 -1.84
CA LEU A 312 9.99 -22.22 -1.19
C LEU A 312 9.09 -21.52 -2.19
N ARG A 313 9.68 -21.02 -3.27
CA ARG A 313 9.00 -20.35 -4.38
C ARG A 313 9.77 -20.56 -5.67
N GLN A 314 9.05 -20.77 -6.76
CA GLN A 314 9.59 -20.80 -8.11
C GLN A 314 8.56 -20.20 -9.06
N ASP A 315 9.02 -19.35 -10.00
CA ASP A 315 8.17 -18.83 -11.07
C ASP A 315 9.01 -18.49 -12.30
N ARG A 316 8.33 -18.36 -13.44
CA ARG A 316 8.88 -17.90 -14.72
C ARG A 316 8.13 -16.65 -15.15
N VAL A 317 8.86 -15.56 -15.25
CA VAL A 317 8.31 -14.24 -15.52
C VAL A 317 8.65 -13.82 -16.96
N PRO A 318 7.67 -13.85 -17.89
CA PRO A 318 7.91 -13.39 -19.25
C PRO A 318 7.94 -11.86 -19.33
N GLY A 319 8.71 -11.36 -20.30
CA GLY A 319 8.75 -9.96 -20.67
C GLY A 319 8.84 -9.78 -22.17
N SER A 320 8.40 -8.64 -22.64
CA SER A 320 8.52 -8.26 -24.05
C SER A 320 8.61 -6.74 -24.19
N PHE A 321 9.31 -6.32 -25.22
CA PHE A 321 9.39 -4.93 -25.61
C PHE A 321 9.34 -4.82 -27.12
N THR A 322 8.62 -3.83 -27.65
CA THR A 322 8.54 -3.57 -29.09
C THR A 322 8.83 -2.10 -29.35
N TRP A 323 9.89 -1.84 -30.08
CA TRP A 323 10.20 -0.53 -30.63
C TRP A 323 9.64 -0.43 -32.04
N GLN A 324 9.02 0.70 -32.38
CA GLN A 324 8.48 0.96 -33.71
C GLN A 324 8.87 2.34 -34.21
N ASN A 325 9.22 2.40 -35.50
CA ASN A 325 9.38 3.64 -36.24
C ASN A 325 8.64 3.52 -37.56
N GLN A 326 7.86 4.56 -37.88
CA GLN A 326 7.10 4.61 -39.12
C GLN A 326 7.38 5.94 -39.82
N PHE A 327 7.71 5.86 -41.10
CA PHE A 327 7.96 7.02 -41.93
C PHE A 327 7.51 6.73 -43.35
N GLY A 328 7.37 7.78 -44.19
CA GLY A 328 6.85 7.61 -45.54
C GLY A 328 7.39 8.63 -46.53
N THR A 329 7.12 8.35 -47.80
CA THR A 329 7.30 9.27 -48.91
C THR A 329 6.00 9.30 -49.74
N PHE A 330 5.84 10.28 -50.59
CA PHE A 330 4.70 10.30 -51.49
C PHE A 330 5.06 10.69 -52.90
N ARG A 331 4.18 10.37 -53.83
CA ARG A 331 4.24 10.75 -55.22
C ARG A 331 2.85 11.24 -55.66
N GLY A 332 2.74 12.42 -56.23
CA GLY A 332 1.49 13.03 -56.70
C GLY A 332 1.27 14.42 -56.11
N ASP A 333 0.00 14.78 -55.95
CA ASP A 333 -0.38 16.13 -55.48
C ASP A 333 -0.43 16.14 -53.93
N GLU A 334 0.36 17.02 -53.32
CA GLU A 334 0.43 17.17 -51.85
C GLU A 334 -0.92 17.56 -51.21
N ARG A 335 -1.80 18.24 -51.97
CA ARG A 335 -3.12 18.65 -51.49
C ARG A 335 -4.07 17.48 -51.27
N ALA A 336 -3.76 16.30 -51.79
CA ALA A 336 -4.48 15.06 -51.51
C ALA A 336 -4.21 14.49 -50.14
N LEU A 337 -3.10 14.88 -49.49
CA LEU A 337 -2.65 14.36 -48.22
C LEU A 337 -3.47 14.89 -47.04
N SER A 338 -3.79 14.00 -46.10
CA SER A 338 -4.34 14.37 -44.80
C SER A 338 -3.23 14.91 -43.86
N ASP A 339 -3.59 15.48 -42.72
CA ASP A 339 -2.61 15.92 -41.72
C ASP A 339 -1.82 14.75 -41.10
N GLU A 340 -2.44 13.55 -41.05
CA GLU A 340 -1.76 12.32 -40.62
C GLU A 340 -0.76 11.87 -41.66
N ASP A 341 -1.10 11.94 -42.94
CA ASP A 341 -0.18 11.63 -44.04
C ASP A 341 1.02 12.56 -44.06
N LYS A 342 0.81 13.84 -43.84
CA LYS A 342 1.89 14.84 -43.76
C LYS A 342 2.82 14.55 -42.57
N ARG A 343 2.29 14.19 -41.41
CA ARG A 343 3.09 13.78 -40.23
C ARG A 343 3.91 12.53 -40.53
N LEU A 344 3.33 11.53 -41.19
CA LEU A 344 4.02 10.32 -41.62
C LEU A 344 5.18 10.61 -42.59
N ILE A 345 4.97 11.49 -43.55
CA ILE A 345 5.97 11.89 -44.56
C ILE A 345 7.08 12.75 -43.94
N GLN A 346 6.77 13.57 -42.93
CA GLN A 346 7.76 14.31 -42.14
C GLN A 346 8.57 13.42 -41.18
N GLY A 347 8.07 12.21 -40.95
CA GLY A 347 8.77 11.20 -40.15
C GLY A 347 10.14 10.84 -40.76
N ARG A 348 11.09 10.52 -39.89
CA ARG A 348 12.45 10.14 -40.28
C ARG A 348 12.72 8.67 -40.04
N ASP A 349 13.60 8.10 -40.81
CA ASP A 349 14.16 6.77 -40.54
C ASP A 349 15.05 6.84 -39.30
N LEU A 350 14.53 6.35 -38.16
CA LEU A 350 15.27 6.30 -36.90
C LEU A 350 16.06 4.99 -36.79
N VAL A 351 17.23 5.08 -36.19
CA VAL A 351 18.03 3.90 -35.83
C VAL A 351 17.41 3.30 -34.55
N PRO A 352 17.20 1.99 -34.52
CA PRO A 352 16.75 1.31 -33.31
C PRO A 352 17.72 1.52 -32.12
N PRO A 353 17.25 1.48 -30.88
CA PRO A 353 18.09 1.47 -29.70
C PRO A 353 19.08 0.30 -29.74
N PRO A 354 20.30 0.45 -29.13
CA PRO A 354 21.26 -0.63 -29.05
C PRO A 354 20.71 -1.85 -28.30
N PRO A 355 21.21 -3.06 -28.54
CA PRO A 355 20.70 -4.29 -27.94
C PRO A 355 20.67 -4.27 -26.40
N GLN A 356 21.63 -3.62 -25.75
CA GLN A 356 21.65 -3.50 -24.29
C GLN A 356 20.43 -2.71 -23.76
N ASP A 357 20.06 -1.60 -24.42
CA ASP A 357 18.90 -0.81 -24.06
C ASP A 357 17.60 -1.57 -24.34
N LEU A 358 17.54 -2.29 -25.45
CA LEU A 358 16.42 -3.17 -25.78
C LEU A 358 16.23 -4.29 -24.73
N PHE A 359 17.33 -4.82 -24.21
CA PHE A 359 17.31 -5.80 -23.13
C PHE A 359 16.79 -5.18 -21.83
N LEU A 360 17.24 -3.98 -21.46
CA LEU A 360 16.73 -3.27 -20.28
C LEU A 360 15.24 -2.97 -20.40
N GLU A 361 14.77 -2.53 -21.55
CA GLU A 361 13.35 -2.30 -21.78
C GLU A 361 12.53 -3.60 -21.70
N LEU A 362 13.03 -4.71 -22.24
CA LEU A 362 12.46 -6.04 -22.12
C LEU A 362 12.34 -6.47 -20.64
N THR A 363 13.30 -6.12 -19.80
CA THR A 363 13.30 -6.53 -18.38
C THR A 363 12.39 -5.71 -17.49
N ARG A 364 11.91 -4.53 -17.90
CA ARG A 364 10.99 -3.70 -17.11
C ARG A 364 9.71 -4.42 -16.65
N PRO A 365 8.91 -5.03 -17.53
CA PRO A 365 7.73 -5.75 -17.10
C PRO A 365 8.05 -6.96 -16.22
N ILE A 366 9.22 -7.60 -16.43
CA ILE A 366 9.71 -8.67 -15.57
C ILE A 366 9.98 -8.14 -14.16
N TYR A 367 10.70 -7.02 -14.06
CA TYR A 367 11.02 -6.36 -12.80
C TYR A 367 9.74 -6.02 -12.00
N ASP A 368 8.78 -5.36 -12.65
CA ASP A 368 7.55 -4.93 -12.00
C ASP A 368 6.73 -6.11 -11.46
N ARG A 369 6.66 -7.20 -12.23
CA ARG A 369 5.96 -8.41 -11.79
C ARG A 369 6.71 -9.09 -10.66
N MET A 370 8.01 -9.29 -10.79
CA MET A 370 8.85 -9.95 -9.79
C MET A 370 8.85 -9.18 -8.46
N ALA A 371 8.98 -7.85 -8.51
CA ALA A 371 8.93 -7.02 -7.31
C ALA A 371 7.61 -7.18 -6.54
N ARG A 372 6.47 -7.24 -7.23
CA ARG A 372 5.16 -7.50 -6.61
C ARG A 372 5.05 -8.91 -6.03
N ASP A 373 5.51 -9.92 -6.76
CA ASP A 373 5.46 -11.31 -6.34
C ASP A 373 6.31 -11.55 -5.09
N LEU A 374 7.52 -11.01 -5.05
CA LEU A 374 8.41 -11.07 -3.89
C LEU A 374 7.83 -10.32 -2.68
N GLN A 375 7.25 -9.14 -2.91
CA GLN A 375 6.57 -8.41 -1.86
C GLN A 375 5.41 -9.22 -1.27
N SER A 376 4.58 -9.84 -2.10
CA SER A 376 3.47 -10.69 -1.65
C SER A 376 3.95 -11.94 -0.91
N PHE A 377 5.06 -12.53 -1.34
CA PHE A 377 5.63 -13.71 -0.70
C PHE A 377 6.20 -13.37 0.69
N TYR A 378 7.06 -12.36 0.78
CA TYR A 378 7.74 -12.03 2.04
C TYR A 378 6.86 -11.25 3.03
N SER A 379 5.79 -10.61 2.60
CA SER A 379 4.84 -9.97 3.52
C SER A 379 4.12 -10.95 4.47
N ARG A 380 4.12 -12.24 4.14
CA ARG A 380 3.49 -13.30 4.92
C ARG A 380 4.46 -14.02 5.86
N TYR A 381 5.73 -13.63 5.82
CA TYR A 381 6.81 -14.22 6.59
C TYR A 381 6.79 -13.66 8.01
#